data_0acfb1d56a7eec1ebec445862ceb7eb1
#
_entry.id   0acfb1d56a7eec1ebec445862ceb7eb1
#
_cell.length_a   1.000
_cell.length_b   1.000
_cell.length_c   1.000
_cell.angle_alpha   90.00
_cell.angle_beta   90.00
_cell.angle_gamma   90.00
#
_symmetry.space_group_name_H-M   'P 1'
#
loop_
_entity.id
_entity.type
_entity.pdbx_description
1 polymer ?
#
loop_
_entity_poly.entity_id
_entity_poly.type
_entity_poly.pdbx_seq_one_letter_code
_entity_poly.pdbx_strand_id
1 'polypeptide(L)'
;GSVKSNIGHLEAAAGIAGLLKTVMQLKHRKIAPSLHSEAPNSRIDFDRAGVAVPQSVLDWVSSSDQVPLRAGVSSFGAGGANAHAILQEAPQPMAATTRNTDIAEPALIVLSARSKNALIRHVKQLAAYLSQNSPPLHSLAFTLLGGREHMTHRMAFIVSNLGDLRQALNDCLQIKPATSNWFEGTVVRNDIGLSELAEDTDFNALQQTWIAERKFSSLAKFWVQGLSINWHLLYQDASPQRLSFPGYPFEKEVFWKQPKMPGQATPAIKTSSNQLFHPSWRMTTPEMGTLPERLIILHDHLTQALAQRVADLVPKTFLFDLAKQVTALQNLLEV
;
A
#
# COMPACT_ATOMS: atom_id res chain seq x y z
N GLY A 1 -12.14 7.82 16.66
CA GLY A 1 -12.87 8.06 15.43
C GLY A 1 -12.71 6.94 14.42
N SER A 2 -13.47 6.96 13.34
CA SER A 2 -13.41 5.96 12.27
C SER A 2 -13.43 6.63 10.90
N VAL A 3 -12.71 6.08 9.94
CA VAL A 3 -12.76 6.53 8.54
C VAL A 3 -13.99 5.97 7.81
N LYS A 4 -14.61 4.92 8.35
CA LYS A 4 -15.78 4.26 7.74
C LYS A 4 -16.98 5.17 7.59
N SER A 5 -17.17 6.13 8.50
CA SER A 5 -18.23 7.12 8.39
C SER A 5 -18.02 8.10 7.21
N ASN A 6 -16.80 8.25 6.70
CA ASN A 6 -16.47 9.12 5.58
C ASN A 6 -16.59 8.42 4.22
N ILE A 7 -16.11 7.17 4.11
CA ILE A 7 -15.90 6.47 2.82
C ILE A 7 -16.46 5.04 2.82
N GLY A 8 -17.22 4.65 3.84
CA GLY A 8 -17.77 3.30 3.98
C GLY A 8 -16.75 2.27 4.45
N HIS A 9 -17.17 1.02 4.51
CA HIS A 9 -16.32 -0.10 4.92
C HIS A 9 -15.55 -0.65 3.73
N LEU A 10 -14.24 -0.45 3.71
CA LEU A 10 -13.35 -0.86 2.62
C LEU A 10 -12.86 -2.32 2.76
N GLU A 11 -13.52 -3.11 3.59
CA GLU A 11 -13.22 -4.53 3.81
C GLU A 11 -11.72 -4.78 4.06
N ALA A 12 -11.03 -5.48 3.16
CA ALA A 12 -9.60 -5.77 3.28
C ALA A 12 -8.72 -4.50 3.36
N ALA A 13 -9.17 -3.37 2.83
CA ALA A 13 -8.46 -2.10 2.89
C ALA A 13 -8.88 -1.21 4.08
N ALA A 14 -9.80 -1.64 4.95
CA ALA A 14 -10.32 -0.82 6.03
C ALA A 14 -9.24 -0.42 7.05
N GLY A 15 -8.34 -1.34 7.39
CA GLY A 15 -7.23 -1.07 8.31
C GLY A 15 -6.26 -0.03 7.78
N ILE A 16 -5.84 -0.17 6.51
CA ILE A 16 -4.91 0.78 5.89
C ILE A 16 -5.54 2.17 5.71
N ALA A 17 -6.83 2.25 5.41
CA ALA A 17 -7.55 3.52 5.34
C ALA A 17 -7.59 4.24 6.70
N GLY A 18 -7.83 3.50 7.79
CA GLY A 18 -7.74 4.02 9.15
C GLY A 18 -6.33 4.53 9.49
N LEU A 19 -5.31 3.76 9.12
CA LEU A 19 -3.92 4.15 9.31
C LEU A 19 -3.58 5.43 8.54
N LEU A 20 -3.96 5.54 7.27
CA LEU A 20 -3.72 6.75 6.46
C LEU A 20 -4.42 7.97 7.06
N LYS A 21 -5.68 7.84 7.50
CA LYS A 21 -6.38 8.93 8.20
C LYS A 21 -5.60 9.40 9.42
N THR A 22 -5.10 8.46 10.24
CA THR A 22 -4.33 8.77 11.45
C THR A 22 -3.00 9.44 11.12
N VAL A 23 -2.27 8.96 10.11
CA VAL A 23 -1.03 9.59 9.62
C VAL A 23 -1.29 11.04 9.20
N MET A 24 -2.38 11.29 8.46
CA MET A 24 -2.73 12.65 8.05
C MET A 24 -3.10 13.53 9.24
N GLN A 25 -3.81 13.01 10.24
CA GLN A 25 -4.12 13.74 11.46
C GLN A 25 -2.86 14.12 12.25
N LEU A 26 -1.91 13.19 12.41
CA LEU A 26 -0.60 13.45 13.03
C LEU A 26 0.18 14.51 12.25
N LYS A 27 0.24 14.39 10.91
CA LYS A 27 0.95 15.33 10.03
C LYS A 27 0.40 16.74 10.12
N HIS A 28 -0.92 16.89 10.18
CA HIS A 28 -1.60 18.18 10.26
C HIS A 28 -1.84 18.66 11.69
N ARG A 29 -1.52 17.84 12.67
CA ARG A 29 -1.79 18.10 14.10
C ARG A 29 -3.26 18.50 14.33
N LYS A 30 -4.18 17.76 13.69
CA LYS A 30 -5.63 17.97 13.77
C LYS A 30 -6.32 16.63 14.00
N ILE A 31 -7.34 16.63 14.86
CA ILE A 31 -8.24 15.48 15.03
C ILE A 31 -9.50 15.76 14.25
N ALA A 32 -9.78 14.92 13.25
CA ALA A 32 -11.00 15.04 12.46
C ALA A 32 -12.23 14.56 13.24
N PRO A 33 -13.40 15.15 13.04
CA PRO A 33 -14.63 14.73 13.70
C PRO A 33 -15.06 13.32 13.27
N SER A 34 -15.79 12.65 14.15
CA SER A 34 -16.54 11.44 13.83
C SER A 34 -17.90 11.83 13.28
N LEU A 35 -18.17 11.50 12.02
CA LEU A 35 -19.45 11.81 11.39
C LEU A 35 -20.57 10.93 11.97
N HIS A 36 -21.78 11.45 12.02
CA HIS A 36 -22.99 10.74 12.47
C HIS A 36 -22.87 10.17 13.89
N SER A 37 -22.25 10.93 14.79
CA SER A 37 -22.00 10.54 16.18
C SER A 37 -22.52 11.59 17.19
N GLU A 38 -23.50 12.40 16.79
CA GLU A 38 -24.09 13.47 17.60
C GLU A 38 -24.76 12.92 18.87
N ALA A 39 -25.32 11.70 18.77
CA ALA A 39 -25.89 10.98 19.90
C ALA A 39 -24.98 9.78 20.24
N PRO A 40 -24.07 9.92 21.22
CA PRO A 40 -23.22 8.81 21.64
C PRO A 40 -24.03 7.68 22.26
N ASN A 41 -23.51 6.46 22.16
CA ASN A 41 -24.17 5.28 22.73
C ASN A 41 -24.28 5.41 24.26
N SER A 42 -25.50 5.47 24.79
CA SER A 42 -25.78 5.62 26.22
C SER A 42 -25.30 4.47 27.11
N ARG A 43 -24.91 3.33 26.52
CA ARG A 43 -24.33 2.18 27.25
C ARG A 43 -22.84 2.33 27.50
N ILE A 44 -22.19 3.34 26.90
CA ILE A 44 -20.78 3.62 27.08
C ILE A 44 -20.65 4.83 27.99
N ASP A 45 -20.02 4.63 29.14
CA ASP A 45 -19.65 5.71 30.04
C ASP A 45 -18.33 6.32 29.57
N PHE A 46 -18.41 7.31 28.68
CA PHE A 46 -17.26 7.96 28.07
C PHE A 46 -16.41 8.71 29.09
N ASP A 47 -17.04 9.32 30.10
CA ASP A 47 -16.34 10.06 31.15
C ASP A 47 -15.52 9.13 32.03
N ARG A 48 -16.09 8.02 32.48
CA ARG A 48 -15.39 6.99 33.26
C ARG A 48 -14.27 6.32 32.44
N ALA A 49 -14.48 6.14 31.14
CA ALA A 49 -13.48 5.56 30.26
C ALA A 49 -12.35 6.55 29.90
N GLY A 50 -12.49 7.82 30.21
CA GLY A 50 -11.52 8.87 29.91
C GLY A 50 -11.32 9.07 28.40
N VAL A 51 -12.37 8.85 27.59
CA VAL A 51 -12.32 8.97 26.13
C VAL A 51 -13.46 9.87 25.66
N ALA A 52 -13.28 10.51 24.50
CA ALA A 52 -14.29 11.34 23.89
C ALA A 52 -14.42 11.07 22.39
N VAL A 53 -15.60 11.27 21.84
CA VAL A 53 -15.86 11.23 20.40
C VAL A 53 -15.84 12.67 19.89
N PRO A 54 -14.87 13.07 19.06
CA PRO A 54 -14.78 14.44 18.56
C PRO A 54 -15.95 14.73 17.61
N GLN A 55 -16.67 15.82 17.88
CA GLN A 55 -17.80 16.30 17.08
C GLN A 55 -17.39 17.40 16.08
N SER A 56 -16.24 18.03 16.30
CA SER A 56 -15.67 19.06 15.45
C SER A 56 -14.19 18.81 15.25
N VAL A 57 -13.58 19.56 14.33
CA VAL A 57 -12.12 19.51 14.15
C VAL A 57 -11.45 20.09 15.40
N LEU A 58 -10.56 19.34 16.01
CA LEU A 58 -9.80 19.76 17.18
C LEU A 58 -8.32 19.91 16.82
N ASP A 59 -7.67 20.88 17.44
CA ASP A 59 -6.21 20.96 17.40
C ASP A 59 -5.62 19.86 18.26
N TRP A 60 -4.67 19.12 17.69
CA TRP A 60 -3.99 18.06 18.41
C TRP A 60 -2.70 18.60 19.00
N VAL A 61 -2.79 19.06 20.21
CA VAL A 61 -1.67 19.69 20.93
C VAL A 61 -1.04 18.67 21.88
N SER A 62 0.29 18.62 21.88
CA SER A 62 1.03 17.83 22.86
C SER A 62 1.04 18.53 24.22
N SER A 63 1.16 17.73 25.29
CA SER A 63 1.31 18.26 26.65
C SER A 63 2.62 19.05 26.87
N SER A 64 3.64 18.78 26.07
CA SER A 64 4.90 19.55 26.00
C SER A 64 5.61 19.29 24.67
N ASP A 65 6.53 20.17 24.28
CA ASP A 65 7.33 20.04 23.04
C ASP A 65 8.22 18.79 23.00
N GLN A 66 8.48 18.19 24.16
CA GLN A 66 9.30 16.98 24.25
C GLN A 66 8.49 15.69 24.13
N VAL A 67 7.15 15.75 24.23
CA VAL A 67 6.27 14.60 24.14
C VAL A 67 5.66 14.54 22.74
N PRO A 68 6.05 13.56 21.89
CA PRO A 68 5.49 13.43 20.56
C PRO A 68 4.02 13.00 20.61
N LEU A 69 3.24 13.44 19.65
CA LEU A 69 1.87 12.99 19.45
C LEU A 69 1.86 11.50 19.09
N ARG A 70 0.94 10.73 19.68
CA ARG A 70 0.78 9.30 19.45
C ARG A 70 -0.67 8.94 19.23
N ALA A 71 -0.89 7.92 18.41
CA ALA A 71 -2.21 7.38 18.14
C ALA A 71 -2.17 5.86 18.04
N GLY A 72 -3.26 5.20 18.43
CA GLY A 72 -3.50 3.79 18.17
C GLY A 72 -4.48 3.61 17.01
N VAL A 73 -4.25 2.61 16.18
CA VAL A 73 -5.17 2.19 15.10
C VAL A 73 -5.43 0.70 15.25
N SER A 74 -6.71 0.34 15.36
CA SER A 74 -7.14 -1.06 15.43
C SER A 74 -7.91 -1.46 14.17
N SER A 75 -7.69 -2.67 13.72
CA SER A 75 -8.48 -3.30 12.65
C SER A 75 -8.84 -4.72 13.08
N PHE A 76 -10.12 -5.04 13.01
CA PHE A 76 -10.66 -6.32 13.47
C PHE A 76 -11.25 -7.07 12.29
N GLY A 77 -10.71 -8.25 12.00
CA GLY A 77 -11.20 -9.13 10.95
C GLY A 77 -12.40 -9.97 11.40
N ALA A 78 -13.36 -10.20 10.52
CA ALA A 78 -14.54 -11.03 10.80
C ALA A 78 -14.16 -12.48 11.18
N GLY A 79 -13.04 -12.99 10.68
CA GLY A 79 -12.48 -14.31 11.04
C GLY A 79 -11.65 -14.34 12.31
N GLY A 80 -11.63 -13.25 13.10
CA GLY A 80 -10.88 -13.18 14.37
C GLY A 80 -9.41 -12.73 14.24
N ALA A 81 -8.91 -12.51 13.03
CA ALA A 81 -7.58 -11.92 12.83
C ALA A 81 -7.61 -10.42 13.12
N ASN A 82 -6.95 -10.00 14.18
CA ASN A 82 -6.93 -8.62 14.65
C ASN A 82 -5.53 -8.04 14.51
N ALA A 83 -5.46 -6.73 14.21
CA ALA A 83 -4.23 -5.98 14.16
C ALA A 83 -4.38 -4.67 14.94
N HIS A 84 -3.32 -4.26 15.60
CA HIS A 84 -3.20 -2.96 16.26
C HIS A 84 -1.85 -2.34 15.95
N ALA A 85 -1.84 -1.06 15.61
CA ALA A 85 -0.63 -0.30 15.35
C ALA A 85 -0.60 0.95 16.21
N ILE A 86 0.56 1.25 16.80
CA ILE A 86 0.83 2.51 17.47
C ILE A 86 1.64 3.39 16.52
N LEU A 87 1.17 4.60 16.31
CA LEU A 87 1.78 5.61 15.47
C LEU A 87 2.29 6.76 16.34
N GLN A 88 3.41 7.29 15.96
CA GLN A 88 3.97 8.49 16.58
C GLN A 88 4.28 9.50 15.48
N GLU A 89 4.11 10.80 15.77
CA GLU A 89 4.55 11.83 14.84
C GLU A 89 6.05 11.69 14.56
N ALA A 90 6.45 12.01 13.32
CA ALA A 90 7.84 11.96 12.94
C ALA A 90 8.66 12.92 13.83
N PRO A 91 9.87 12.53 14.26
CA PRO A 91 10.77 13.47 14.90
C PRO A 91 10.92 14.74 14.04
N GLN A 92 10.85 15.89 14.66
CA GLN A 92 11.19 17.12 13.95
C GLN A 92 12.58 16.91 13.35
N PRO A 93 12.79 17.20 12.06
CA PRO A 93 14.13 17.17 11.51
C PRO A 93 14.98 18.05 12.43
N MET A 94 15.92 17.45 13.14
CA MET A 94 16.99 18.27 13.72
C MET A 94 17.44 19.17 12.56
N ALA A 95 17.44 20.50 12.80
CA ALA A 95 17.92 21.45 11.81
C ALA A 95 19.17 20.80 11.24
N ALA A 96 19.05 20.29 10.01
CA ALA A 96 20.15 19.60 9.38
C ALA A 96 21.28 20.59 9.59
N THR A 97 22.32 20.18 10.29
CA THR A 97 23.60 20.82 10.11
C THR A 97 23.79 20.72 8.60
N THR A 98 23.19 21.66 7.91
CA THR A 98 23.46 21.95 6.53
C THR A 98 24.93 22.33 6.55
N ARG A 99 25.80 21.34 6.59
CA ARG A 99 26.94 21.47 5.74
C ARG A 99 26.28 21.58 4.37
N ASN A 100 26.02 22.82 3.97
CA ASN A 100 25.94 23.21 2.59
C ASN A 100 27.26 22.69 1.99
N THR A 101 27.27 21.42 1.72
CA THR A 101 28.21 20.85 0.81
C THR A 101 27.71 21.28 -0.56
N ASP A 102 27.88 22.58 -0.90
CA ASP A 102 28.17 23.02 -2.25
C ASP A 102 29.50 22.41 -2.68
N ILE A 103 29.68 21.12 -2.33
CA ILE A 103 30.75 20.30 -2.86
C ILE A 103 30.26 19.99 -4.26
N ALA A 104 30.96 20.53 -5.24
CA ALA A 104 30.77 20.21 -6.65
C ALA A 104 31.23 18.74 -6.91
N GLU A 105 30.83 17.85 -6.05
CA GLU A 105 31.11 16.42 -6.17
C GLU A 105 29.98 15.76 -6.95
N PRO A 106 30.31 14.89 -7.91
CA PRO A 106 29.30 14.14 -8.62
C PRO A 106 28.47 13.29 -7.67
N ALA A 107 27.20 13.13 -7.97
CA ALA A 107 26.27 12.27 -7.26
C ALA A 107 25.81 11.13 -8.17
N LEU A 108 25.55 9.97 -7.58
CA LEU A 108 24.98 8.82 -8.27
C LEU A 108 23.48 8.78 -8.01
N ILE A 109 22.69 8.91 -9.07
CA ILE A 109 21.23 8.83 -9.07
C ILE A 109 20.83 7.49 -9.65
N VAL A 110 20.09 6.69 -8.90
CA VAL A 110 19.66 5.35 -9.31
C VAL A 110 18.15 5.25 -9.39
N LEU A 111 17.66 4.61 -10.44
CA LEU A 111 16.25 4.27 -10.62
C LEU A 111 16.12 2.80 -10.95
N SER A 112 15.11 2.14 -10.42
CA SER A 112 14.81 0.76 -10.77
C SER A 112 13.31 0.48 -10.82
N ALA A 113 12.93 -0.54 -11.57
CA ALA A 113 11.54 -0.98 -11.70
C ALA A 113 11.45 -2.47 -12.04
N ARG A 114 10.26 -3.04 -11.87
CA ARG A 114 9.98 -4.45 -12.23
C ARG A 114 9.89 -4.67 -13.74
N SER A 115 9.52 -3.64 -14.51
CA SER A 115 9.45 -3.69 -15.97
C SER A 115 10.13 -2.48 -16.58
N LYS A 116 10.54 -2.61 -17.85
CA LYS A 116 11.13 -1.50 -18.62
C LYS A 116 10.15 -0.33 -18.75
N ASN A 117 8.86 -0.61 -18.94
CA ASN A 117 7.82 0.41 -19.04
C ASN A 117 7.65 1.18 -17.73
N ALA A 118 7.68 0.50 -16.58
CA ALA A 118 7.64 1.14 -15.28
C ALA A 118 8.90 1.97 -15.01
N LEU A 119 10.07 1.52 -15.47
CA LEU A 119 11.32 2.29 -15.35
C LEU A 119 11.26 3.60 -16.15
N ILE A 120 10.76 3.56 -17.40
CA ILE A 120 10.57 4.76 -18.21
C ILE A 120 9.56 5.72 -17.53
N ARG A 121 8.48 5.19 -16.94
CA ARG A 121 7.54 6.03 -16.17
C ARG A 121 8.22 6.65 -14.95
N HIS A 122 9.12 5.92 -14.29
CA HIS A 122 9.88 6.44 -13.15
C HIS A 122 10.80 7.60 -13.57
N VAL A 123 11.49 7.46 -14.72
CA VAL A 123 12.29 8.54 -15.32
C VAL A 123 11.41 9.77 -15.62
N LYS A 124 10.23 9.58 -16.25
CA LYS A 124 9.27 10.67 -16.53
C LYS A 124 8.80 11.35 -15.25
N GLN A 125 8.52 10.58 -14.21
CA GLN A 125 8.07 11.08 -12.92
C GLN A 125 9.15 11.90 -12.22
N LEU A 126 10.41 11.46 -12.25
CA LEU A 126 11.54 12.22 -11.73
C LEU A 126 11.76 13.51 -12.53
N ALA A 127 11.70 13.46 -13.85
CA ALA A 127 11.82 14.64 -14.70
C ALA A 127 10.71 15.68 -14.40
N ALA A 128 9.46 15.23 -14.26
CA ALA A 128 8.33 16.07 -13.89
C ALA A 128 8.48 16.66 -12.47
N TYR A 129 8.98 15.88 -11.51
CA TYR A 129 9.25 16.39 -10.17
C TYR A 129 10.32 17.49 -10.19
N LEU A 130 11.41 17.27 -10.93
CA LEU A 130 12.51 18.25 -11.03
C LEU A 130 12.16 19.49 -11.86
N SER A 131 11.14 19.46 -12.70
CA SER A 131 10.66 20.67 -13.39
C SER A 131 10.00 21.67 -12.43
N GLN A 132 9.45 21.19 -11.33
CA GLN A 132 8.73 21.99 -10.33
C GLN A 132 9.54 22.21 -9.04
N ASN A 133 10.58 21.40 -8.82
CA ASN A 133 11.34 21.38 -7.57
C ASN A 133 12.85 21.40 -7.85
N SER A 134 13.58 22.04 -6.94
CA SER A 134 15.05 22.05 -6.96
C SER A 134 15.61 21.54 -5.63
N PRO A 135 15.49 20.22 -5.37
CA PRO A 135 15.99 19.63 -4.13
C PRO A 135 17.53 19.64 -4.11
N PRO A 136 18.16 19.58 -2.91
CA PRO A 136 19.59 19.32 -2.83
C PRO A 136 19.94 17.98 -3.50
N LEU A 137 20.94 18.00 -4.42
CA LEU A 137 21.29 16.83 -5.23
C LEU A 137 21.66 15.61 -4.37
N HIS A 138 22.47 15.82 -3.31
CA HIS A 138 22.88 14.73 -2.42
C HIS A 138 21.72 14.15 -1.58
N SER A 139 20.73 14.97 -1.20
CA SER A 139 19.51 14.47 -0.54
C SER A 139 18.65 13.64 -1.48
N LEU A 140 18.60 14.03 -2.77
CA LEU A 140 17.92 13.22 -3.80
C LEU A 140 18.64 11.88 -4.01
N ALA A 141 19.98 11.91 -4.18
CA ALA A 141 20.78 10.71 -4.32
C ALA A 141 20.62 9.76 -3.11
N PHE A 142 20.76 10.28 -1.90
CA PHE A 142 20.58 9.51 -0.66
C PHE A 142 19.18 8.87 -0.57
N THR A 143 18.14 9.62 -0.94
CA THR A 143 16.77 9.11 -0.92
C THR A 143 16.57 7.99 -1.92
N LEU A 144 17.14 8.07 -3.11
CA LEU A 144 17.00 7.06 -4.16
C LEU A 144 17.88 5.84 -3.92
N LEU A 145 19.09 6.02 -3.39
CA LEU A 145 20.02 4.94 -3.10
C LEU A 145 19.59 4.07 -1.91
N GLY A 146 19.19 4.68 -0.81
CA GLY A 146 18.89 3.97 0.43
C GLY A 146 17.39 3.91 0.81
N GLY A 147 16.54 4.67 0.12
CA GLY A 147 15.12 4.78 0.41
C GLY A 147 14.19 4.08 -0.59
N ARG A 148 14.74 3.32 -1.51
CA ARG A 148 13.99 2.59 -2.55
C ARG A 148 14.49 1.17 -2.69
N GLU A 149 13.57 0.25 -3.00
CA GLU A 149 13.92 -1.13 -3.36
C GLU A 149 14.59 -1.18 -4.72
N HIS A 150 15.65 -1.99 -4.86
CA HIS A 150 16.37 -2.18 -6.10
C HIS A 150 15.78 -3.37 -6.87
N MET A 151 15.14 -3.06 -7.98
CA MET A 151 14.37 -4.01 -8.80
C MET A 151 15.17 -4.48 -10.01
N THR A 152 14.52 -5.24 -10.90
CA THR A 152 15.14 -5.95 -12.03
C THR A 152 15.68 -5.03 -13.12
N HIS A 153 14.89 -4.04 -13.58
CA HIS A 153 15.34 -3.07 -14.58
C HIS A 153 15.95 -1.87 -13.90
N ARG A 154 17.16 -1.49 -14.25
CA ARG A 154 17.95 -0.51 -13.53
C ARG A 154 18.55 0.55 -14.45
N MET A 155 18.54 1.78 -13.98
CA MET A 155 19.26 2.92 -14.57
C MET A 155 20.03 3.68 -13.51
N ALA A 156 21.22 4.14 -13.87
CA ALA A 156 22.10 4.92 -13.01
C ALA A 156 22.63 6.13 -13.78
N PHE A 157 22.61 7.31 -13.17
CA PHE A 157 23.09 8.57 -13.72
C PHE A 157 24.17 9.15 -12.81
N ILE A 158 25.28 9.57 -13.38
CA ILE A 158 26.37 10.26 -12.67
C ILE A 158 26.30 11.73 -13.08
N VAL A 159 26.02 12.59 -12.14
CA VAL A 159 25.73 14.01 -12.41
C VAL A 159 26.38 14.90 -11.35
N SER A 160 26.81 16.08 -11.76
CA SER A 160 27.44 17.06 -10.86
C SER A 160 26.45 18.09 -10.31
N ASN A 161 25.31 18.27 -10.96
CA ASN A 161 24.26 19.21 -10.55
C ASN A 161 22.88 18.80 -11.09
N LEU A 162 21.84 19.49 -10.67
CA LEU A 162 20.46 19.21 -11.12
C LEU A 162 20.24 19.52 -12.61
N GLY A 163 21.01 20.45 -13.20
CA GLY A 163 20.95 20.74 -14.62
C GLY A 163 21.38 19.54 -15.46
N ASP A 164 22.52 18.95 -15.11
CA ASP A 164 23.04 17.72 -15.74
C ASP A 164 22.03 16.57 -15.60
N LEU A 165 21.40 16.43 -14.43
CA LEU A 165 20.39 15.39 -14.21
C LEU A 165 19.17 15.61 -15.10
N ARG A 166 18.65 16.83 -15.17
CA ARG A 166 17.51 17.15 -16.05
C ARG A 166 17.83 16.83 -17.50
N GLN A 167 19.03 17.19 -17.97
CA GLN A 167 19.48 16.90 -19.32
C GLN A 167 19.59 15.39 -19.56
N ALA A 168 20.22 14.65 -18.67
CA ALA A 168 20.36 13.19 -18.77
C ALA A 168 19.04 12.46 -18.81
N LEU A 169 18.06 12.87 -17.97
CA LEU A 169 16.70 12.32 -17.99
C LEU A 169 15.97 12.60 -19.31
N ASN A 170 16.10 13.81 -19.85
CA ASN A 170 15.50 14.18 -21.14
C ASN A 170 16.14 13.41 -22.30
N ASP A 171 17.46 13.24 -22.30
CA ASP A 171 18.16 12.48 -23.33
C ASP A 171 17.77 11.01 -23.30
N CYS A 172 17.62 10.42 -22.10
CA CYS A 172 17.09 9.09 -21.91
C CYS A 172 15.68 8.93 -22.49
N LEU A 173 14.79 9.91 -22.26
CA LEU A 173 13.41 9.89 -22.77
C LEU A 173 13.32 10.08 -24.29
N GLN A 174 14.32 10.73 -24.91
CA GLN A 174 14.44 10.89 -26.36
C GLN A 174 15.15 9.72 -27.03
N ILE A 175 15.47 8.67 -26.29
CA ILE A 175 16.17 7.45 -26.80
C ILE A 175 17.51 7.84 -27.47
N LYS A 176 18.17 8.87 -26.98
CA LYS A 176 19.53 9.18 -27.40
C LYS A 176 20.49 8.12 -26.89
N PRO A 177 21.61 7.86 -27.61
CA PRO A 177 22.60 6.88 -27.15
C PRO A 177 23.09 7.26 -25.75
N ALA A 178 23.32 6.24 -24.90
CA ALA A 178 23.89 6.42 -23.59
C ALA A 178 25.23 7.18 -23.71
N THR A 179 25.33 8.28 -22.98
CA THR A 179 26.58 8.99 -22.80
C THR A 179 27.41 8.29 -21.73
N SER A 180 28.69 8.69 -21.53
CA SER A 180 29.54 8.11 -20.50
C SER A 180 29.00 8.24 -19.06
N ASN A 181 27.91 9.03 -18.87
CA ASN A 181 27.41 9.42 -17.57
C ASN A 181 26.11 8.72 -17.15
N TRP A 182 25.54 7.82 -17.97
CA TRP A 182 24.38 7.02 -17.55
C TRP A 182 24.48 5.58 -18.06
N PHE A 183 23.93 4.66 -17.29
CA PHE A 183 24.00 3.22 -17.47
C PHE A 183 22.61 2.61 -17.37
N GLU A 184 22.32 1.62 -18.21
CA GLU A 184 21.07 0.84 -18.17
C GLU A 184 21.43 -0.64 -18.11
N GLY A 185 20.65 -1.42 -17.36
CA GLY A 185 20.82 -2.86 -17.29
C GLY A 185 19.56 -3.56 -16.81
N THR A 186 19.55 -4.87 -17.00
CA THR A 186 18.50 -5.76 -16.52
C THR A 186 19.15 -6.89 -15.74
N VAL A 187 18.75 -7.04 -14.49
CA VAL A 187 19.23 -8.10 -13.61
C VAL A 187 18.69 -9.44 -14.09
N VAL A 188 19.57 -10.33 -14.45
CA VAL A 188 19.23 -11.71 -14.78
C VAL A 188 19.20 -12.52 -13.47
N ARG A 189 18.06 -13.11 -13.16
CA ARG A 189 17.98 -14.03 -12.00
C ARG A 189 18.87 -15.23 -12.26
N ASN A 190 19.69 -15.59 -11.28
CA ASN A 190 20.65 -16.70 -11.34
C ASN A 190 21.87 -16.45 -12.27
N ASP A 191 22.33 -15.22 -12.36
CA ASP A 191 23.68 -14.96 -12.89
C ASP A 191 24.70 -15.49 -11.87
N ILE A 192 25.21 -16.70 -12.15
CA ILE A 192 26.14 -17.43 -11.28
C ILE A 192 27.40 -16.60 -11.06
N GLY A 193 27.89 -15.92 -12.10
CA GLY A 193 29.14 -15.15 -12.03
C GLY A 193 29.03 -13.94 -11.08
N LEU A 194 27.91 -13.22 -11.09
CA LEU A 194 27.70 -12.10 -10.17
C LEU A 194 27.43 -12.57 -8.73
N SER A 195 26.80 -13.73 -8.56
CA SER A 195 26.57 -14.30 -7.24
C SER A 195 27.88 -14.76 -6.61
N GLU A 196 28.74 -15.41 -7.36
CA GLU A 196 30.10 -15.83 -6.92
C GLU A 196 30.96 -14.62 -6.58
N LEU A 197 30.95 -13.57 -7.41
CA LEU A 197 31.68 -12.33 -7.13
C LEU A 197 31.17 -11.62 -5.87
N ALA A 198 29.88 -11.70 -5.57
CA ALA A 198 29.31 -11.08 -4.37
C ALA A 198 29.76 -11.78 -3.07
N GLU A 199 30.12 -13.05 -3.14
CA GLU A 199 30.67 -13.84 -2.01
C GLU A 199 32.19 -13.73 -1.88
N ASP A 200 32.89 -13.25 -2.91
CA ASP A 200 34.33 -13.09 -2.92
C ASP A 200 34.77 -11.94 -2.01
N THR A 201 35.69 -12.25 -1.07
CA THR A 201 36.20 -11.30 -0.08
C THR A 201 37.04 -10.19 -0.70
N ASP A 202 37.84 -10.50 -1.73
CA ASP A 202 38.72 -9.54 -2.41
C ASP A 202 37.86 -8.58 -3.25
N PHE A 203 36.80 -9.08 -3.88
CA PHE A 203 35.84 -8.26 -4.60
C PHE A 203 35.05 -7.34 -3.65
N ASN A 204 34.68 -7.83 -2.48
CA ASN A 204 34.01 -7.00 -1.46
C ASN A 204 34.95 -5.88 -0.94
N ALA A 205 36.24 -6.14 -0.74
CA ALA A 205 37.23 -5.13 -0.39
C ALA A 205 37.44 -4.09 -1.51
N LEU A 206 37.42 -4.55 -2.77
CA LEU A 206 37.48 -3.69 -3.95
C LEU A 206 36.23 -2.79 -4.04
N GLN A 207 35.03 -3.34 -3.77
CA GLN A 207 33.79 -2.59 -3.72
C GLN A 207 33.82 -1.49 -2.65
N GLN A 208 34.34 -1.79 -1.45
CA GLN A 208 34.51 -0.80 -0.39
C GLN A 208 35.46 0.33 -0.82
N THR A 209 36.55 -0.03 -1.51
CA THR A 209 37.47 0.95 -2.10
C THR A 209 36.79 1.84 -3.13
N TRP A 210 35.94 1.29 -4.02
CA TRP A 210 35.18 2.08 -4.99
C TRP A 210 34.19 3.03 -4.31
N ILE A 211 33.58 2.60 -3.20
CA ILE A 211 32.68 3.45 -2.42
C ILE A 211 33.46 4.59 -1.77
N ALA A 212 34.58 4.29 -1.10
CA ALA A 212 35.43 5.28 -0.43
C ALA A 212 35.99 6.31 -1.41
N GLU A 213 36.46 5.86 -2.58
CA GLU A 213 37.02 6.71 -3.63
C GLU A 213 35.94 7.29 -4.57
N ARG A 214 34.65 7.03 -4.31
CA ARG A 214 33.52 7.48 -5.12
C ARG A 214 33.64 7.14 -6.62
N LYS A 215 34.13 5.96 -6.93
CA LYS A 215 34.24 5.43 -8.31
C LYS A 215 32.86 5.08 -8.87
N PHE A 216 32.01 6.09 -9.01
CA PHE A 216 30.59 5.92 -9.40
C PHE A 216 30.40 5.17 -10.72
N SER A 217 31.30 5.31 -11.68
CA SER A 217 31.22 4.58 -12.96
C SER A 217 31.30 3.08 -12.77
N SER A 218 32.22 2.60 -11.92
CA SER A 218 32.33 1.18 -11.60
C SER A 218 31.12 0.70 -10.83
N LEU A 219 30.73 1.43 -9.77
CA LEU A 219 29.56 1.11 -8.97
C LEU A 219 28.28 1.05 -9.83
N ALA A 220 28.06 2.04 -10.71
CA ALA A 220 26.90 2.08 -11.60
C ALA A 220 26.86 0.87 -12.55
N LYS A 221 28.00 0.56 -13.20
CA LYS A 221 28.11 -0.57 -14.15
C LYS A 221 27.74 -1.90 -13.50
N PHE A 222 28.30 -2.20 -12.33
CA PHE A 222 28.02 -3.45 -11.64
C PHE A 222 26.62 -3.47 -11.02
N TRP A 223 26.17 -2.32 -10.50
CA TRP A 223 24.82 -2.24 -9.92
C TRP A 223 23.74 -2.50 -10.97
N VAL A 224 23.83 -1.94 -12.18
CA VAL A 224 22.79 -2.16 -13.21
C VAL A 224 22.78 -3.61 -13.71
N GLN A 225 23.86 -4.35 -13.55
CA GLN A 225 23.96 -5.79 -13.86
C GLN A 225 23.38 -6.68 -12.76
N GLY A 226 23.22 -6.15 -11.54
CA GLY A 226 22.62 -6.93 -10.45
C GLY A 226 23.38 -6.92 -9.14
N LEU A 227 24.60 -6.42 -9.11
CA LEU A 227 25.40 -6.37 -7.89
C LEU A 227 24.63 -5.64 -6.77
N SER A 228 24.67 -6.22 -5.58
CA SER A 228 24.16 -5.59 -4.36
C SER A 228 25.25 -4.69 -3.77
N ILE A 229 24.92 -3.42 -3.54
CA ILE A 229 25.86 -2.44 -3.01
C ILE A 229 25.30 -1.86 -1.72
N ASN A 230 26.14 -1.80 -0.68
CA ASN A 230 25.78 -1.15 0.58
C ASN A 230 25.97 0.38 0.46
N TRP A 231 24.95 1.06 -0.04
CA TRP A 231 24.98 2.50 -0.27
C TRP A 231 25.10 3.35 1.00
N HIS A 232 24.83 2.80 2.19
CA HIS A 232 25.01 3.50 3.45
C HIS A 232 26.45 3.90 3.68
N LEU A 233 27.40 3.14 3.15
CA LEU A 233 28.83 3.43 3.25
C LEU A 233 29.25 4.74 2.56
N LEU A 234 28.47 5.23 1.59
CA LEU A 234 28.72 6.53 0.94
C LEU A 234 28.43 7.74 1.85
N TYR A 235 27.68 7.53 2.94
CA TYR A 235 27.15 8.60 3.79
C TYR A 235 27.47 8.39 5.27
N GLN A 236 28.60 7.70 5.60
CA GLN A 236 28.95 7.38 7.00
C GLN A 236 29.14 8.64 7.85
N ASP A 237 29.69 9.72 7.27
CA ASP A 237 30.05 10.94 8.00
C ASP A 237 28.94 12.01 8.00
N ALA A 238 27.95 11.88 7.14
CA ALA A 238 26.85 12.83 7.04
C ALA A 238 25.64 12.20 6.34
N SER A 239 24.57 11.94 7.06
CA SER A 239 23.32 11.47 6.44
C SER A 239 22.49 12.64 5.94
N PRO A 240 22.41 12.86 4.62
CA PRO A 240 21.54 13.88 4.06
C PRO A 240 20.08 13.64 4.45
N GLN A 241 19.29 14.69 4.48
CA GLN A 241 17.86 14.55 4.77
C GLN A 241 17.17 13.77 3.64
N ARG A 242 16.35 12.77 4.00
CA ARG A 242 15.47 12.11 3.03
C ARG A 242 14.40 13.06 2.53
N LEU A 243 14.20 13.05 1.23
CA LEU A 243 13.21 13.89 0.57
C LEU A 243 11.86 13.17 0.46
N SER A 244 10.78 13.94 0.58
CA SER A 244 9.47 13.50 0.13
C SER A 244 9.48 13.50 -1.40
N PHE A 245 9.47 12.32 -1.99
CA PHE A 245 9.61 12.08 -3.42
C PHE A 245 8.48 11.19 -3.92
N PRO A 246 8.01 11.35 -5.16
CA PRO A 246 6.95 10.50 -5.71
C PRO A 246 7.23 9.02 -5.54
N GLY A 247 6.18 8.25 -5.22
CA GLY A 247 6.28 6.81 -5.03
C GLY A 247 6.52 6.04 -6.32
N TYR A 248 6.63 4.72 -6.22
CA TYR A 248 6.81 3.83 -7.36
C TYR A 248 5.64 3.95 -8.36
N PRO A 249 5.90 4.09 -9.67
CA PRO A 249 4.86 4.21 -10.69
C PRO A 249 4.27 2.84 -11.07
N PHE A 250 3.40 2.30 -10.21
CA PHE A 250 2.75 1.01 -10.46
C PHE A 250 2.07 0.94 -11.83
N GLU A 251 2.11 -0.22 -12.45
CA GLU A 251 1.33 -0.51 -13.65
C GLU A 251 -0.13 -0.68 -13.25
N LYS A 252 -0.98 0.16 -13.86
CA LYS A 252 -2.41 0.14 -13.56
C LYS A 252 -3.10 -0.83 -14.51
N GLU A 253 -3.64 -1.90 -13.97
CA GLU A 253 -4.50 -2.83 -14.67
C GLU A 253 -5.92 -2.74 -14.12
N VAL A 254 -6.90 -2.90 -15.00
CA VAL A 254 -8.30 -2.84 -14.60
C VAL A 254 -8.75 -4.26 -14.27
N PHE A 255 -8.88 -4.57 -12.99
CA PHE A 255 -9.42 -5.85 -12.50
C PHE A 255 -10.93 -5.79 -12.24
N TRP A 256 -11.59 -4.69 -12.59
CA TRP A 256 -13.01 -4.52 -12.39
C TRP A 256 -13.81 -5.33 -13.41
N LYS A 257 -14.69 -6.21 -12.93
CA LYS A 257 -15.62 -6.91 -13.80
C LYS A 257 -16.64 -5.93 -14.34
N GLN A 258 -16.53 -5.59 -15.62
CA GLN A 258 -17.53 -4.73 -16.24
C GLN A 258 -18.89 -5.43 -16.24
N PRO A 259 -19.99 -4.75 -15.83
CA PRO A 259 -21.32 -5.29 -16.04
C PRO A 259 -21.56 -5.47 -17.53
N LYS A 260 -22.05 -6.63 -17.92
CA LYS A 260 -22.41 -6.86 -19.34
C LYS A 260 -23.52 -5.90 -19.70
N MET A 261 -23.30 -5.05 -20.71
CA MET A 261 -24.34 -4.21 -21.26
C MET A 261 -25.46 -5.10 -21.86
N PRO A 262 -26.73 -4.80 -21.62
CA PRO A 262 -27.83 -5.51 -22.26
C PRO A 262 -27.67 -5.42 -23.79
N GLY A 263 -27.56 -6.54 -24.48
CA GLY A 263 -27.45 -6.61 -25.93
C GLY A 263 -26.11 -7.13 -26.50
N GLN A 264 -25.07 -7.31 -25.72
CA GLN A 264 -23.88 -8.02 -26.19
C GLN A 264 -24.07 -9.54 -26.06
N ALA A 265 -24.27 -10.21 -27.21
CA ALA A 265 -24.30 -11.66 -27.28
C ALA A 265 -22.96 -12.21 -26.76
N THR A 266 -23.01 -12.93 -25.66
CA THR A 266 -21.87 -13.70 -25.15
C THR A 266 -21.69 -14.91 -26.07
N PRO A 267 -20.44 -15.28 -26.47
CA PRO A 267 -20.21 -16.61 -27.02
C PRO A 267 -20.73 -17.64 -26.00
N ALA A 268 -21.51 -18.60 -26.49
CA ALA A 268 -22.09 -19.63 -25.63
C ALA A 268 -20.96 -20.36 -24.89
N ILE A 269 -20.78 -20.02 -23.62
CA ILE A 269 -19.95 -20.80 -22.71
C ILE A 269 -20.72 -22.11 -22.55
N LYS A 270 -20.11 -23.23 -22.96
CA LYS A 270 -20.60 -24.56 -22.61
C LYS A 270 -20.79 -24.59 -21.11
N THR A 271 -22.04 -24.59 -20.68
CA THR A 271 -22.42 -24.64 -19.27
C THR A 271 -21.93 -25.94 -18.69
N SER A 272 -20.87 -25.86 -17.87
CA SER A 272 -20.64 -26.95 -16.88
C SER A 272 -21.85 -26.92 -15.92
N SER A 273 -22.24 -28.08 -15.44
CA SER A 273 -23.42 -28.29 -14.61
C SER A 273 -23.43 -27.55 -13.25
N ASN A 274 -22.43 -26.77 -12.95
CA ASN A 274 -22.33 -25.96 -11.74
C ASN A 274 -22.86 -24.56 -11.99
N GLN A 275 -24.12 -24.32 -11.71
CA GLN A 275 -24.70 -22.98 -11.68
C GLN A 275 -24.46 -22.37 -10.28
N LEU A 276 -23.68 -21.28 -10.23
CA LEU A 276 -23.58 -20.45 -9.04
C LEU A 276 -24.79 -19.52 -8.98
N PHE A 277 -25.64 -19.74 -7.98
CA PHE A 277 -26.76 -18.85 -7.72
C PHE A 277 -26.31 -17.73 -6.78
N HIS A 278 -26.52 -16.48 -7.22
CA HIS A 278 -26.33 -15.33 -6.35
C HIS A 278 -27.67 -15.00 -5.66
N PRO A 279 -27.77 -15.08 -4.34
CA PRO A 279 -29.00 -14.68 -3.65
C PRO A 279 -29.20 -13.18 -3.84
N SER A 280 -30.32 -12.80 -4.42
CA SER A 280 -30.75 -11.40 -4.52
C SER A 280 -31.99 -11.22 -3.67
N TRP A 281 -31.94 -10.29 -2.73
CA TRP A 281 -33.09 -9.89 -1.94
C TRP A 281 -33.89 -8.84 -2.71
N ARG A 282 -35.13 -9.14 -3.04
CA ARG A 282 -36.05 -8.17 -3.61
C ARG A 282 -37.11 -7.83 -2.54
N MET A 283 -37.20 -6.57 -2.16
CA MET A 283 -38.30 -6.13 -1.34
C MET A 283 -39.57 -6.16 -2.20
N THR A 284 -40.46 -7.08 -1.90
CA THR A 284 -41.80 -7.10 -2.46
C THR A 284 -42.76 -6.70 -1.36
N THR A 285 -43.66 -5.76 -1.66
CA THR A 285 -44.83 -5.55 -0.80
C THR A 285 -45.66 -6.83 -0.86
N PRO A 286 -45.95 -7.48 0.28
CA PRO A 286 -46.80 -8.65 0.27
C PRO A 286 -48.16 -8.28 -0.26
N GLU A 287 -48.56 -8.84 -1.39
CA GLU A 287 -49.95 -8.84 -1.77
C GLU A 287 -50.70 -9.73 -0.74
N MET A 288 -51.56 -9.10 0.02
CA MET A 288 -52.45 -9.80 0.96
C MET A 288 -53.37 -10.73 0.16
N GLY A 289 -53.05 -12.01 0.06
CA GLY A 289 -54.01 -12.85 -0.62
C GLY A 289 -53.82 -14.36 -0.56
N THR A 290 -52.66 -14.93 -0.67
CA THR A 290 -52.53 -16.42 -0.64
C THR A 290 -51.20 -16.84 0.00
N LEU A 291 -51.29 -17.70 1.01
CA LEU A 291 -50.15 -18.38 1.57
C LEU A 291 -49.52 -19.30 0.50
N PRO A 292 -48.18 -19.37 0.39
CA PRO A 292 -47.55 -20.26 -0.59
C PRO A 292 -47.87 -21.71 -0.33
N GLU A 293 -48.07 -22.51 -1.36
CA GLU A 293 -48.37 -23.94 -1.22
C GLU A 293 -47.22 -24.73 -0.60
N ARG A 294 -46.01 -24.24 -0.71
CA ARG A 294 -44.80 -24.82 -0.14
C ARG A 294 -43.87 -23.74 0.38
N LEU A 295 -43.28 -23.93 1.55
CA LEU A 295 -42.35 -23.03 2.17
C LEU A 295 -41.13 -23.77 2.67
N ILE A 296 -39.96 -23.25 2.44
CA ILE A 296 -38.69 -23.71 3.01
C ILE A 296 -38.19 -22.62 3.95
N ILE A 297 -38.00 -22.96 5.21
CA ILE A 297 -37.48 -22.03 6.22
C ILE A 297 -36.11 -22.53 6.66
N LEU A 298 -35.11 -21.71 6.48
CA LEU A 298 -33.77 -21.90 7.05
C LEU A 298 -33.74 -21.21 8.40
N HIS A 299 -33.42 -21.96 9.46
CA HIS A 299 -33.36 -21.41 10.81
C HIS A 299 -32.10 -21.88 11.53
N ASP A 300 -31.70 -21.13 12.55
CA ASP A 300 -30.72 -21.51 13.56
C ASP A 300 -31.44 -21.77 14.91
N HIS A 301 -30.66 -22.06 15.93
CA HIS A 301 -31.19 -22.32 17.26
C HIS A 301 -31.89 -21.11 17.90
N LEU A 302 -31.59 -19.88 17.45
CA LEU A 302 -32.19 -18.65 17.98
C LEU A 302 -33.54 -18.36 17.32
N THR A 303 -33.69 -18.74 16.06
CA THR A 303 -34.89 -18.47 15.24
C THR A 303 -35.84 -19.64 15.13
N GLN A 304 -35.50 -20.79 15.73
CA GLN A 304 -36.27 -22.06 15.65
C GLN A 304 -37.73 -21.89 16.07
N ALA A 305 -38.00 -21.18 17.18
CA ALA A 305 -39.35 -20.98 17.67
C ALA A 305 -40.22 -20.16 16.70
N LEU A 306 -39.60 -19.14 16.03
CA LEU A 306 -40.29 -18.35 15.01
C LEU A 306 -40.53 -19.16 13.75
N ALA A 307 -39.52 -19.94 13.32
CA ALA A 307 -39.60 -20.81 12.16
C ALA A 307 -40.74 -21.86 12.33
N GLN A 308 -40.87 -22.47 13.52
CA GLN A 308 -41.93 -23.38 13.83
C GLN A 308 -43.32 -22.72 13.75
N ARG A 309 -43.51 -21.52 14.33
CA ARG A 309 -44.77 -20.77 14.28
C ARG A 309 -45.20 -20.45 12.85
N VAL A 310 -44.24 -20.15 11.98
CA VAL A 310 -44.50 -19.92 10.55
C VAL A 310 -44.85 -21.20 9.84
N ALA A 311 -44.15 -22.32 10.17
CA ALA A 311 -44.46 -23.65 9.62
C ALA A 311 -45.83 -24.15 9.96
N ASP A 312 -46.35 -23.81 11.16
CA ASP A 312 -47.71 -24.21 11.61
C ASP A 312 -48.81 -23.50 10.79
N LEU A 313 -48.46 -22.38 10.15
CA LEU A 313 -49.40 -21.57 9.33
C LEU A 313 -49.46 -22.01 7.86
N VAL A 314 -48.41 -22.70 7.37
CA VAL A 314 -48.28 -23.04 5.95
C VAL A 314 -48.17 -24.56 5.78
N PRO A 315 -49.18 -25.23 5.18
CA PRO A 315 -49.11 -26.65 4.86
C PRO A 315 -47.87 -26.97 3.95
N LYS A 316 -47.21 -28.06 4.22
CA LYS A 316 -46.00 -28.50 3.47
C LYS A 316 -44.78 -27.60 3.63
N THR A 317 -44.57 -27.03 4.83
CA THR A 317 -43.33 -26.35 5.16
C THR A 317 -42.22 -27.31 5.55
N PHE A 318 -41.02 -27.05 5.03
CA PHE A 318 -39.81 -27.78 5.36
C PHE A 318 -38.92 -26.88 6.21
N LEU A 319 -38.56 -27.35 7.41
CA LEU A 319 -37.63 -26.65 8.30
C LEU A 319 -36.23 -27.24 8.12
N PHE A 320 -35.26 -26.39 7.89
CA PHE A 320 -33.87 -26.76 7.79
C PHE A 320 -33.05 -26.06 8.87
N ASP A 321 -32.47 -26.84 9.77
CA ASP A 321 -31.58 -26.37 10.80
C ASP A 321 -30.17 -26.15 10.22
N LEU A 322 -29.73 -24.91 10.08
CA LEU A 322 -28.44 -24.55 9.53
C LEU A 322 -27.26 -25.15 10.33
N ALA A 323 -27.37 -25.24 11.65
CA ALA A 323 -26.31 -25.77 12.50
C ALA A 323 -26.07 -27.28 12.25
N LYS A 324 -27.13 -28.05 12.03
CA LYS A 324 -27.02 -29.49 11.72
C LYS A 324 -26.52 -29.77 10.31
N GLN A 325 -26.83 -28.90 9.36
CA GLN A 325 -26.36 -29.01 7.97
C GLN A 325 -24.86 -28.70 7.83
N VAL A 326 -24.35 -27.75 8.58
CA VAL A 326 -22.89 -27.40 8.59
C VAL A 326 -22.10 -28.62 9.15
N THR A 327 -22.58 -29.26 10.20
CA THR A 327 -21.94 -30.45 10.78
C THR A 327 -21.96 -31.63 9.82
N ALA A 328 -23.04 -31.80 9.07
CA ALA A 328 -23.13 -32.87 8.05
C ALA A 328 -22.19 -32.63 6.86
N LEU A 329 -21.99 -31.36 6.44
CA LEU A 329 -21.03 -31.00 5.41
C LEU A 329 -19.57 -31.13 5.88
N GLN A 330 -19.26 -30.81 7.13
CA GLN A 330 -17.94 -31.03 7.71
C GLN A 330 -17.57 -32.51 7.76
N ASN A 331 -18.50 -33.37 8.16
CA ASN A 331 -18.29 -34.82 8.18
C ASN A 331 -18.15 -35.47 6.77
N LEU A 332 -18.64 -34.79 5.72
CA LEU A 332 -18.47 -35.22 4.32
C LEU A 332 -17.14 -34.74 3.71
N LEU A 333 -16.49 -33.77 4.30
CA LEU A 333 -15.19 -33.25 3.86
C LEU A 333 -14.01 -33.92 4.60
N GLU A 334 -14.27 -34.71 5.65
CA GLU A 334 -13.27 -35.47 6.40
C GLU A 334 -13.16 -36.95 5.94
N VAL A 335 -13.83 -37.33 4.87
CA VAL A 335 -13.69 -38.64 4.16
C VAL A 335 -13.02 -38.39 2.80
#